data_be2c863ef7dbb48eed478886633dc7dd
#
_entry.id   be2c863ef7dbb48eed478886633dc7dd
#
_cell.length_a   1.000
_cell.length_b   1.000
_cell.length_c   1.000
_cell.angle_alpha   90.00
_cell.angle_beta   90.00
_cell.angle_gamma   90.00
#
_symmetry.space_group_name_H-M   'P 1'
#
loop_
_entity.id
_entity.type
_entity.pdbx_description
1 polymer ?
#
loop_
_entity_poly.entity_id
_entity_poly.type
_entity_poly.pdbx_seq_one_letter_code
_entity_poly.pdbx_strand_id
1 'polypeptide(L)'
;MGNISRRNFLKYAGLTGGVAGLASLAGCSGNGGDGADGDKIKIGVSIWSSTDALGKLSVDIIKKAADILGVEITTVDQGHVSEQVTAPIETLCAAGCNGIVVCNSADSEMTAAINTCNDNQVYLAQFYRMISKENSPDVYSLAENSQYYIGAVHEDEVGNGEKLIELLTADNADAFEGIQKGARNIKLEAWTVGDATFQERWKGYKSGIEKWNAANPSDQATLSDPVYANTSSSEGANVTQQFYNTDNTMDALIVAGGGGDPLVGSVGQLKNMNLTGKIRVASTDFLDDLKDQLATGGMYCESGGHFCDPLYSFLMVYAACKGSETFMPKSGDFGKEIKFPYVFVSSVKEYEDYEKYFVDDAPYTDDEMKDLATKDFDALCTSAESLSIEDVKTRHA
;
A
#
# COMPACT_ATOMS: atom_id res chain seq x y z
N MET A 1 -45.33 13.71 -6.95
CA MET A 1 -44.88 13.38 -5.59
C MET A 1 -43.37 13.35 -5.65
N GLY A 2 -42.73 14.37 -5.10
CA GLY A 2 -41.29 14.53 -5.22
C GLY A 2 -40.54 13.49 -4.35
N ASN A 3 -39.51 12.88 -4.91
CA ASN A 3 -38.63 11.98 -4.21
C ASN A 3 -37.89 12.73 -3.10
N ILE A 4 -38.19 12.40 -1.85
CA ILE A 4 -37.45 12.91 -0.70
C ILE A 4 -36.18 12.04 -0.57
N SER A 5 -35.03 12.65 -0.76
CA SER A 5 -33.73 11.99 -0.55
C SER A 5 -33.66 11.40 0.87
N ARG A 6 -33.09 10.18 1.02
CA ARG A 6 -32.89 9.47 2.31
C ARG A 6 -32.16 10.35 3.33
N ARG A 7 -31.34 11.28 2.88
CA ARG A 7 -30.64 12.27 3.72
C ARG A 7 -31.62 13.21 4.46
N ASN A 8 -32.74 13.52 3.88
CA ASN A 8 -33.77 14.33 4.50
C ASN A 8 -34.71 13.52 5.41
N PHE A 9 -34.89 12.22 5.14
CA PHE A 9 -35.71 11.35 5.98
C PHE A 9 -35.12 11.18 7.38
N LEU A 10 -33.81 11.01 7.50
CA LEU A 10 -33.11 10.88 8.80
C LEU A 10 -33.14 12.17 9.64
N LYS A 11 -33.23 13.34 9.02
CA LYS A 11 -33.41 14.62 9.73
C LYS A 11 -34.79 14.76 10.38
N TYR A 12 -35.80 14.05 9.87
CA TYR A 12 -37.17 14.11 10.39
C TYR A 12 -37.55 12.95 11.33
N ALA A 13 -36.82 11.84 11.29
CA ALA A 13 -37.08 10.68 12.17
C ALA A 13 -36.54 10.85 13.60
N GLY A 14 -35.71 11.87 13.87
CA GLY A 14 -35.15 12.17 15.19
C GLY A 14 -36.05 13.01 16.13
N LEU A 15 -37.26 13.36 15.74
CA LEU A 15 -38.09 14.36 16.45
C LEU A 15 -39.32 13.79 17.18
N THR A 16 -39.43 12.49 17.36
CA THR A 16 -40.53 11.91 18.15
C THR A 16 -40.03 10.89 19.17
N GLY A 17 -39.78 11.32 20.37
CA GLY A 17 -39.64 10.42 21.51
C GLY A 17 -38.81 10.96 22.67
N GLY A 18 -39.42 11.56 23.68
CA GLY A 18 -38.84 11.67 25.03
C GLY A 18 -38.85 13.06 25.67
N VAL A 19 -39.86 13.26 26.46
CA VAL A 19 -40.17 14.44 27.29
C VAL A 19 -39.19 14.58 28.45
N ALA A 20 -38.88 15.86 28.76
CA ALA A 20 -38.58 16.46 30.06
C ALA A 20 -37.15 17.02 30.26
N GLY A 21 -37.10 18.31 30.47
CA GLY A 21 -35.95 19.00 31.05
C GLY A 21 -35.82 20.46 30.59
N LEU A 22 -36.65 21.35 31.17
CA LEU A 22 -36.58 22.80 31.02
C LEU A 22 -35.25 23.39 31.51
N ALA A 23 -34.66 24.29 30.75
CA ALA A 23 -34.24 25.57 31.27
C ALA A 23 -33.69 26.46 30.16
N SER A 24 -34.45 27.51 29.89
CA SER A 24 -34.12 28.89 29.51
C SER A 24 -32.64 29.26 29.35
N LEU A 25 -32.35 29.97 28.24
CA LEU A 25 -31.92 31.38 28.37
C LEU A 25 -31.91 32.08 27.00
N ALA A 26 -32.51 33.24 27.05
CA ALA A 26 -32.70 34.16 25.96
C ALA A 26 -31.39 34.90 25.60
N GLY A 27 -31.30 35.24 24.34
CA GLY A 27 -30.84 36.55 23.90
C GLY A 27 -29.36 36.84 23.87
N CYS A 28 -28.88 36.98 22.64
CA CYS A 28 -28.28 38.27 22.25
C CYS A 28 -28.14 38.33 20.73
N SER A 29 -28.81 39.26 20.12
CA SER A 29 -28.55 39.72 18.78
C SER A 29 -27.20 40.46 18.79
N GLY A 30 -26.32 40.10 17.87
CA GLY A 30 -25.06 40.75 17.63
C GLY A 30 -24.64 40.54 16.19
N ASN A 31 -24.74 41.57 15.45
CA ASN A 31 -24.53 41.76 14.03
C ASN A 31 -23.16 41.34 13.50
N GLY A 32 -23.10 40.74 12.33
CA GLY A 32 -22.07 41.00 11.32
C GLY A 32 -20.80 40.18 11.40
N GLY A 33 -20.70 39.21 10.50
CA GLY A 33 -19.46 38.56 10.12
C GLY A 33 -19.80 37.39 9.21
N ASP A 34 -19.89 37.64 7.89
CA ASP A 34 -19.89 36.62 6.84
C ASP A 34 -18.58 35.82 6.96
N GLY A 35 -18.63 34.73 7.65
CA GLY A 35 -17.76 33.61 7.53
C GLY A 35 -18.68 32.44 7.19
N ALA A 36 -18.82 32.10 5.92
CA ALA A 36 -19.40 30.83 5.51
C ALA A 36 -18.57 29.74 6.19
N ASP A 37 -19.14 29.12 7.22
CA ASP A 37 -18.67 27.86 7.77
C ASP A 37 -18.98 26.82 6.67
N GLY A 38 -18.07 26.79 5.67
CA GLY A 38 -18.13 25.79 4.61
C GLY A 38 -18.03 24.42 5.30
N ASP A 39 -19.01 23.56 5.07
CA ASP A 39 -19.06 22.22 5.61
C ASP A 39 -17.64 21.59 5.54
N LYS A 40 -17.06 21.30 6.71
CA LYS A 40 -15.70 20.77 6.83
C LYS A 40 -15.63 19.46 6.04
N ILE A 41 -14.62 19.33 5.16
CA ILE A 41 -14.41 18.10 4.41
C ILE A 41 -14.17 16.96 5.39
N LYS A 42 -14.88 15.84 5.16
CA LYS A 42 -14.77 14.63 5.94
C LYS A 42 -14.39 13.48 5.03
N ILE A 43 -13.27 12.81 5.32
CA ILE A 43 -12.76 11.68 4.55
C ILE A 43 -12.73 10.42 5.40
N GLY A 44 -13.28 9.33 4.86
CA GLY A 44 -13.24 8.00 5.44
C GLY A 44 -11.98 7.25 5.04
N VAL A 45 -11.43 6.46 5.96
CA VAL A 45 -10.30 5.55 5.70
C VAL A 45 -10.75 4.14 6.05
N SER A 46 -10.80 3.25 5.07
CA SER A 46 -11.10 1.83 5.25
C SER A 46 -9.83 1.02 4.98
N ILE A 47 -9.30 0.37 6.00
CA ILE A 47 -8.03 -0.33 5.99
C ILE A 47 -8.14 -1.68 6.71
N TRP A 48 -7.31 -2.66 6.36
CA TRP A 48 -7.32 -4.00 7.00
C TRP A 48 -7.11 -3.94 8.50
N SER A 49 -6.20 -3.10 8.98
CA SER A 49 -5.93 -2.83 10.39
C SER A 49 -5.27 -1.46 10.54
N SER A 50 -5.66 -0.70 11.56
CA SER A 50 -5.00 0.55 11.94
C SER A 50 -3.95 0.37 13.04
N THR A 51 -3.67 -0.87 13.45
CA THR A 51 -2.86 -1.18 14.63
C THR A 51 -1.62 -2.04 14.34
N ASP A 52 -1.56 -2.75 13.23
CA ASP A 52 -0.32 -3.41 12.79
C ASP A 52 0.71 -2.38 12.28
N ALA A 53 1.96 -2.80 12.06
CA ALA A 53 3.07 -1.91 11.75
C ALA A 53 2.79 -1.03 10.51
N LEU A 54 2.44 -1.65 9.37
CA LEU A 54 2.21 -0.93 8.13
C LEU A 54 0.90 -0.12 8.18
N GLY A 55 -0.18 -0.71 8.68
CA GLY A 55 -1.47 -0.05 8.78
C GLY A 55 -1.43 1.16 9.71
N LYS A 56 -0.69 1.08 10.82
CA LYS A 56 -0.48 2.21 11.72
C LYS A 56 0.25 3.36 11.01
N LEU A 57 1.36 3.10 10.32
CA LEU A 57 2.09 4.13 9.57
C LEU A 57 1.20 4.76 8.49
N SER A 58 0.42 3.94 7.78
CA SER A 58 -0.54 4.36 6.76
C SER A 58 -1.61 5.31 7.30
N VAL A 59 -2.18 4.99 8.45
CA VAL A 59 -3.21 5.83 9.10
C VAL A 59 -2.59 7.08 9.71
N ASP A 60 -1.41 6.99 10.32
CA ASP A 60 -0.75 8.11 10.97
C ASP A 60 -0.35 9.19 9.95
N ILE A 61 0.14 8.81 8.75
CA ILE A 61 0.50 9.78 7.71
C ILE A 61 -0.75 10.49 7.14
N ILE A 62 -1.88 9.77 6.96
CA ILE A 62 -3.15 10.38 6.57
C ILE A 62 -3.64 11.36 7.65
N LYS A 63 -3.62 10.95 8.92
CA LYS A 63 -4.06 11.82 10.04
C LYS A 63 -3.23 13.10 10.11
N LYS A 64 -1.90 12.97 9.96
CA LYS A 64 -1.02 14.15 9.93
C LYS A 64 -1.40 15.10 8.80
N ALA A 65 -1.61 14.59 7.58
CA ALA A 65 -2.03 15.41 6.45
C ALA A 65 -3.42 16.03 6.67
N ALA A 66 -4.37 15.28 7.23
CA ALA A 66 -5.72 15.76 7.53
C ALA A 66 -5.72 16.90 8.56
N ASP A 67 -4.92 16.79 9.61
CA ASP A 67 -4.75 17.84 10.62
C ASP A 67 -4.19 19.12 9.99
N ILE A 68 -3.16 18.98 9.13
CA ILE A 68 -2.54 20.09 8.41
C ILE A 68 -3.53 20.79 7.47
N LEU A 69 -4.39 20.01 6.78
CA LEU A 69 -5.34 20.51 5.78
C LEU A 69 -6.72 20.85 6.37
N GLY A 70 -6.93 20.64 7.65
CA GLY A 70 -8.19 20.92 8.32
C GLY A 70 -9.32 19.95 7.93
N VAL A 71 -9.02 18.71 7.58
CA VAL A 71 -9.96 17.64 7.18
C VAL A 71 -10.34 16.80 8.39
N GLU A 72 -11.61 16.37 8.49
CA GLU A 72 -12.06 15.40 9.48
C GLU A 72 -11.85 13.98 8.95
N ILE A 73 -11.22 13.11 9.75
CA ILE A 73 -10.98 11.71 9.41
C ILE A 73 -11.84 10.77 10.23
N THR A 74 -12.41 9.76 9.58
CA THR A 74 -13.04 8.61 10.21
C THR A 74 -12.37 7.33 9.69
N THR A 75 -11.69 6.59 10.57
CA THR A 75 -11.04 5.32 10.23
C THR A 75 -11.93 4.15 10.62
N VAL A 76 -12.02 3.14 9.76
CA VAL A 76 -12.71 1.87 10.02
C VAL A 76 -11.78 0.72 9.66
N ASP A 77 -11.58 -0.19 10.62
CA ASP A 77 -10.78 -1.39 10.43
C ASP A 77 -11.63 -2.52 9.84
N GLN A 78 -11.08 -3.22 8.84
CA GLN A 78 -11.71 -4.39 8.22
C GLN A 78 -11.43 -5.68 9.01
N GLY A 79 -10.53 -5.64 10.00
CA GLY A 79 -10.23 -6.76 10.89
C GLY A 79 -9.48 -7.91 10.23
N HIS A 80 -8.70 -7.65 9.17
CA HIS A 80 -8.02 -8.66 8.33
C HIS A 80 -8.98 -9.67 7.66
N VAL A 81 -10.25 -9.28 7.45
CA VAL A 81 -11.26 -10.14 6.82
C VAL A 81 -11.60 -9.56 5.45
N SER A 82 -11.20 -10.25 4.38
CA SER A 82 -11.33 -9.75 3.01
C SER A 82 -12.78 -9.47 2.61
N GLU A 83 -13.76 -10.18 3.18
CA GLU A 83 -15.19 -9.94 2.92
C GLU A 83 -15.74 -8.72 3.68
N GLN A 84 -14.97 -8.10 4.57
CA GLN A 84 -15.41 -6.98 5.41
C GLN A 84 -15.13 -5.59 4.78
N VAL A 85 -14.91 -5.49 3.47
CA VAL A 85 -14.65 -4.20 2.82
C VAL A 85 -15.92 -3.39 2.61
N THR A 86 -17.05 -4.03 2.27
CA THR A 86 -18.30 -3.36 1.89
C THR A 86 -18.96 -2.64 3.07
N ALA A 87 -19.11 -3.28 4.21
CA ALA A 87 -19.79 -2.71 5.38
C ALA A 87 -19.10 -1.44 5.92
N PRO A 88 -17.77 -1.34 6.01
CA PRO A 88 -17.07 -0.09 6.26
C PRO A 88 -17.41 1.04 5.30
N ILE A 89 -17.48 0.78 4.00
CA ILE A 89 -17.85 1.80 3.01
C ILE A 89 -19.26 2.35 3.26
N GLU A 90 -20.25 1.48 3.48
CA GLU A 90 -21.61 1.89 3.85
C GLU A 90 -21.62 2.72 5.14
N THR A 91 -20.85 2.30 6.15
CA THR A 91 -20.73 3.00 7.42
C THR A 91 -20.16 4.40 7.24
N LEU A 92 -19.12 4.56 6.44
CA LEU A 92 -18.47 5.86 6.16
C LEU A 92 -19.38 6.79 5.35
N CYS A 93 -20.11 6.25 4.36
CA CYS A 93 -21.12 7.02 3.64
C CYS A 93 -22.24 7.50 4.58
N ALA A 94 -22.74 6.62 5.45
CA ALA A 94 -23.76 6.98 6.45
C ALA A 94 -23.27 8.01 7.47
N ALA A 95 -21.99 7.99 7.82
CA ALA A 95 -21.33 8.98 8.69
C ALA A 95 -21.15 10.35 8.01
N GLY A 96 -21.52 10.50 6.73
CA GLY A 96 -21.47 11.75 5.99
C GLY A 96 -20.08 12.12 5.45
N CYS A 97 -19.22 11.13 5.20
CA CYS A 97 -17.96 11.38 4.51
C CYS A 97 -18.22 11.93 3.09
N ASN A 98 -17.39 12.88 2.66
CA ASN A 98 -17.41 13.44 1.30
C ASN A 98 -16.57 12.58 0.35
N GLY A 99 -15.63 11.84 0.88
CA GLY A 99 -14.77 10.93 0.16
C GLY A 99 -14.25 9.81 1.04
N ILE A 100 -13.79 8.73 0.41
CA ILE A 100 -13.28 7.54 1.08
C ILE A 100 -12.00 7.09 0.37
N VAL A 101 -11.00 6.71 1.14
CA VAL A 101 -9.85 5.94 0.66
C VAL A 101 -9.96 4.51 1.21
N VAL A 102 -9.70 3.52 0.36
CA VAL A 102 -9.91 2.11 0.70
C VAL A 102 -8.75 1.24 0.23
N CYS A 103 -8.32 0.32 1.09
CA CYS A 103 -7.53 -0.84 0.69
C CYS A 103 -8.46 -2.06 0.63
N ASN A 104 -8.72 -2.56 -0.58
CA ASN A 104 -9.50 -3.77 -0.79
C ASN A 104 -8.58 -5.01 -0.82
N SER A 105 -9.14 -6.19 -0.58
CA SER A 105 -8.41 -7.47 -0.67
C SER A 105 -8.58 -8.12 -2.04
N ALA A 106 -9.75 -7.95 -2.67
CA ALA A 106 -10.05 -8.49 -3.99
C ALA A 106 -10.81 -7.48 -4.85
N ASP A 107 -10.61 -7.53 -6.18
CA ASP A 107 -11.30 -6.62 -7.11
C ASP A 107 -12.83 -6.71 -7.03
N SER A 108 -13.37 -7.91 -6.75
CA SER A 108 -14.81 -8.14 -6.64
C SER A 108 -15.49 -7.28 -5.57
N GLU A 109 -14.77 -6.92 -4.50
CA GLU A 109 -15.25 -6.07 -3.41
C GLU A 109 -15.50 -4.64 -3.89
N MET A 110 -14.74 -4.19 -4.89
CA MET A 110 -14.86 -2.85 -5.46
C MET A 110 -16.18 -2.65 -6.20
N THR A 111 -16.85 -3.71 -6.66
CA THR A 111 -18.19 -3.61 -7.26
C THR A 111 -19.18 -2.97 -6.28
N ALA A 112 -19.25 -3.47 -5.07
CA ALA A 112 -20.14 -2.92 -4.05
C ALA A 112 -19.67 -1.55 -3.56
N ALA A 113 -18.35 -1.35 -3.36
CA ALA A 113 -17.78 -0.09 -2.94
C ALA A 113 -18.08 1.05 -3.92
N ILE A 114 -17.85 0.84 -5.23
CA ILE A 114 -18.12 1.83 -6.27
C ILE A 114 -19.62 2.15 -6.35
N ASN A 115 -20.49 1.13 -6.35
CA ASN A 115 -21.93 1.35 -6.39
C ASN A 115 -22.41 2.13 -5.15
N THR A 116 -21.98 1.76 -3.96
CA THR A 116 -22.33 2.46 -2.72
C THR A 116 -21.88 3.92 -2.77
N CYS A 117 -20.65 4.19 -3.22
CA CYS A 117 -20.14 5.55 -3.36
C CYS A 117 -20.89 6.35 -4.43
N ASN A 118 -21.21 5.76 -5.58
CA ASN A 118 -22.04 6.39 -6.61
C ASN A 118 -23.42 6.77 -6.07
N ASP A 119 -24.10 5.85 -5.37
CA ASP A 119 -25.45 6.09 -4.82
C ASP A 119 -25.47 7.19 -3.76
N ASN A 120 -24.38 7.34 -3.01
CA ASN A 120 -24.24 8.34 -1.94
C ASN A 120 -23.51 9.62 -2.38
N GLN A 121 -23.01 9.71 -3.61
CA GLN A 121 -22.25 10.83 -4.14
C GLN A 121 -20.96 11.10 -3.32
N VAL A 122 -20.22 10.04 -3.01
CA VAL A 122 -18.99 10.06 -2.21
C VAL A 122 -17.81 9.69 -3.11
N TYR A 123 -16.77 10.50 -3.14
CA TYR A 123 -15.56 10.20 -3.90
C TYR A 123 -14.85 8.98 -3.32
N LEU A 124 -14.27 8.13 -4.18
CA LEU A 124 -13.60 6.89 -3.81
C LEU A 124 -12.25 6.78 -4.50
N ALA A 125 -11.20 6.49 -3.75
CA ALA A 125 -9.89 6.10 -4.29
C ALA A 125 -9.36 4.87 -3.57
N GLN A 126 -8.56 4.06 -4.27
CA GLN A 126 -7.87 2.90 -3.70
C GLN A 126 -6.43 3.26 -3.31
N PHE A 127 -5.89 2.52 -2.36
CA PHE A 127 -4.46 2.50 -2.06
C PHE A 127 -3.96 1.06 -1.87
N TYR A 128 -2.68 0.81 -2.17
CA TYR A 128 -2.03 -0.50 -2.22
C TYR A 128 -2.61 -1.49 -3.22
N ARG A 129 -3.66 -1.14 -3.93
CA ARG A 129 -4.34 -2.01 -4.88
C ARG A 129 -4.86 -1.20 -6.06
N MET A 130 -4.98 -1.88 -7.19
CA MET A 130 -5.63 -1.36 -8.38
C MET A 130 -6.53 -2.46 -8.98
N ILE A 131 -7.68 -2.10 -9.52
CA ILE A 131 -8.56 -3.04 -10.21
C ILE A 131 -7.89 -3.51 -11.51
N SER A 132 -7.69 -4.81 -11.64
CA SER A 132 -7.05 -5.40 -12.81
C SER A 132 -8.01 -5.45 -13.99
N LYS A 133 -7.65 -4.79 -15.10
CA LYS A 133 -8.42 -4.87 -16.35
C LYS A 133 -8.44 -6.28 -16.93
N GLU A 134 -7.32 -7.02 -16.78
CA GLU A 134 -7.17 -8.37 -17.30
C GLU A 134 -7.99 -9.39 -16.51
N ASN A 135 -7.93 -9.31 -15.18
CA ASN A 135 -8.51 -10.31 -14.28
C ASN A 135 -9.96 -9.98 -13.88
N SER A 136 -10.34 -8.70 -13.91
CA SER A 136 -11.63 -8.19 -13.42
C SER A 136 -12.24 -7.16 -14.38
N PRO A 137 -12.43 -7.49 -15.67
CA PRO A 137 -12.84 -6.52 -16.70
C PRO A 137 -14.18 -5.85 -16.42
N ASP A 138 -15.13 -6.55 -15.78
CA ASP A 138 -16.45 -6.01 -15.44
C ASP A 138 -16.33 -4.94 -14.33
N VAL A 139 -15.51 -5.19 -13.30
CA VAL A 139 -15.26 -4.24 -12.22
C VAL A 139 -14.48 -3.04 -12.73
N TYR A 140 -13.50 -3.29 -13.60
CA TYR A 140 -12.75 -2.23 -14.28
C TYR A 140 -13.67 -1.32 -15.10
N SER A 141 -14.58 -1.90 -15.89
CA SER A 141 -15.58 -1.14 -16.66
C SER A 141 -16.56 -0.36 -15.76
N LEU A 142 -16.90 -0.90 -14.57
CA LEU A 142 -17.70 -0.18 -13.59
C LEU A 142 -16.96 1.05 -13.08
N ALA A 143 -15.68 0.93 -12.78
CA ALA A 143 -14.83 2.04 -12.37
C ALA A 143 -14.68 3.11 -13.47
N GLU A 144 -14.44 2.70 -14.74
CA GLU A 144 -14.36 3.60 -15.89
C GLU A 144 -15.63 4.46 -16.07
N ASN A 145 -16.78 3.95 -15.69
CA ASN A 145 -18.08 4.63 -15.86
C ASN A 145 -18.58 5.29 -14.57
N SER A 146 -17.84 5.21 -13.48
CA SER A 146 -18.19 5.84 -12.21
C SER A 146 -17.98 7.35 -12.28
N GLN A 147 -18.89 8.11 -11.65
CA GLN A 147 -18.75 9.56 -11.46
C GLN A 147 -18.02 9.91 -10.16
N TYR A 148 -17.71 8.92 -9.34
CA TYR A 148 -17.13 9.12 -8.00
C TYR A 148 -15.87 8.28 -7.74
N TYR A 149 -15.53 7.33 -8.61
CA TYR A 149 -14.26 6.62 -8.52
C TYR A 149 -13.15 7.48 -9.13
N ILE A 150 -12.18 7.91 -8.32
CA ILE A 150 -11.09 8.80 -8.74
C ILE A 150 -9.94 8.01 -9.35
N GLY A 151 -9.59 6.88 -8.75
CA GLY A 151 -8.45 6.08 -9.19
C GLY A 151 -7.78 5.31 -8.06
N ALA A 152 -6.52 4.97 -8.28
CA ALA A 152 -5.74 4.12 -7.40
C ALA A 152 -4.29 4.61 -7.22
N VAL A 153 -3.74 4.37 -6.05
CA VAL A 153 -2.31 4.54 -5.74
C VAL A 153 -1.78 3.19 -5.30
N HIS A 154 -0.75 2.69 -5.96
CA HIS A 154 -0.20 1.37 -5.71
C HIS A 154 1.28 1.31 -6.09
N GLU A 155 1.95 0.22 -5.73
CA GLU A 155 3.36 0.03 -5.98
C GLU A 155 3.62 -0.56 -7.37
N ASP A 156 4.85 -0.38 -7.86
CA ASP A 156 5.35 -1.04 -9.06
C ASP A 156 5.84 -2.45 -8.73
N GLU A 157 4.92 -3.40 -8.69
CA GLU A 157 5.20 -4.79 -8.35
C GLU A 157 6.11 -5.49 -9.37
N VAL A 158 5.97 -5.16 -10.66
CA VAL A 158 6.84 -5.70 -11.71
C VAL A 158 8.26 -5.14 -11.54
N GLY A 159 8.40 -3.83 -11.37
CA GLY A 159 9.68 -3.19 -11.09
C GLY A 159 10.33 -3.69 -9.80
N ASN A 160 9.55 -3.95 -8.76
CA ASN A 160 10.01 -4.59 -7.53
C ASN A 160 10.66 -5.95 -7.81
N GLY A 161 9.95 -6.83 -8.52
CA GLY A 161 10.47 -8.15 -8.87
C GLY A 161 11.75 -8.07 -9.70
N GLU A 162 11.81 -7.18 -10.70
CA GLU A 162 12.99 -6.96 -11.52
C GLU A 162 14.20 -6.51 -10.69
N LYS A 163 13.97 -5.57 -9.75
CA LYS A 163 15.03 -5.00 -8.91
C LYS A 163 15.57 -6.03 -7.90
N LEU A 164 14.72 -6.86 -7.32
CA LEU A 164 15.19 -7.94 -6.44
C LEU A 164 16.07 -8.94 -7.20
N ILE A 165 15.73 -9.30 -8.43
CA ILE A 165 16.58 -10.15 -9.27
C ILE A 165 17.90 -9.44 -9.61
N GLU A 166 17.88 -8.16 -9.96
CA GLU A 166 19.09 -7.37 -10.20
C GLU A 166 20.03 -7.42 -8.99
N LEU A 167 19.50 -7.15 -7.78
CA LEU A 167 20.28 -7.19 -6.54
C LEU A 167 20.86 -8.58 -6.28
N LEU A 168 20.07 -9.63 -6.44
CA LEU A 168 20.51 -11.01 -6.19
C LEU A 168 21.58 -11.48 -7.19
N THR A 169 21.45 -11.11 -8.48
CA THR A 169 22.33 -11.59 -9.54
C THR A 169 23.60 -10.77 -9.70
N ALA A 170 23.63 -9.53 -9.20
CA ALA A 170 24.80 -8.67 -9.24
C ALA A 170 25.97 -9.26 -8.46
N ASP A 171 27.16 -9.23 -9.05
CA ASP A 171 28.39 -9.55 -8.34
C ASP A 171 28.72 -8.41 -7.37
N ASN A 172 28.80 -8.73 -6.08
CA ASN A 172 29.07 -7.76 -5.03
C ASN A 172 30.08 -8.33 -4.05
N ALA A 173 31.24 -7.68 -3.98
CA ALA A 173 32.36 -8.11 -3.18
C ALA A 173 32.07 -8.09 -1.65
N ASP A 174 31.14 -7.23 -1.21
CA ASP A 174 30.94 -6.90 0.20
C ASP A 174 29.69 -7.57 0.81
N ALA A 175 28.85 -8.22 -0.01
CA ALA A 175 27.52 -8.65 0.43
C ALA A 175 27.51 -9.85 1.38
N PHE A 176 28.41 -10.82 1.18
CA PHE A 176 28.59 -11.97 2.06
C PHE A 176 30.07 -12.31 2.16
N GLU A 177 30.57 -12.52 3.36
CA GLU A 177 31.97 -12.85 3.60
C GLU A 177 32.39 -14.11 2.79
N GLY A 178 33.26 -13.92 1.79
CA GLY A 178 33.75 -14.96 0.91
C GLY A 178 32.89 -15.31 -0.31
N ILE A 179 31.73 -14.69 -0.50
CA ILE A 179 30.86 -14.92 -1.67
C ILE A 179 30.78 -13.64 -2.51
N GLN A 180 31.60 -13.55 -3.54
CA GLN A 180 31.67 -12.37 -4.43
C GLN A 180 30.76 -12.49 -5.65
N LYS A 181 30.41 -13.71 -6.07
CA LYS A 181 29.57 -13.94 -7.23
C LYS A 181 28.10 -13.82 -6.86
N GLY A 182 27.31 -13.14 -7.67
CA GLY A 182 25.86 -13.06 -7.54
C GLY A 182 25.16 -14.41 -7.68
N ALA A 183 23.89 -14.49 -7.32
CA ALA A 183 23.12 -15.72 -7.37
C ALA A 183 22.81 -16.14 -8.82
N ARG A 184 22.82 -17.48 -9.05
CA ARG A 184 22.52 -18.09 -10.35
C ARG A 184 21.46 -19.17 -10.27
N ASN A 185 21.18 -19.70 -9.09
CA ASN A 185 20.19 -20.74 -8.86
C ASN A 185 19.19 -20.29 -7.77
N ILE A 186 18.18 -19.53 -8.21
CA ILE A 186 17.24 -18.84 -7.34
C ILE A 186 15.98 -19.70 -7.18
N LYS A 187 15.57 -19.96 -5.95
CA LYS A 187 14.30 -20.62 -5.63
C LYS A 187 13.25 -19.58 -5.26
N LEU A 188 11.98 -19.86 -5.63
CA LEU A 188 10.85 -18.95 -5.41
C LEU A 188 9.81 -19.59 -4.49
N GLU A 189 9.66 -18.99 -3.31
CA GLU A 189 8.59 -19.28 -2.37
C GLU A 189 7.51 -18.22 -2.47
N ALA A 190 6.25 -18.63 -2.55
CA ALA A 190 5.10 -17.76 -2.66
C ALA A 190 4.11 -18.01 -1.51
N TRP A 191 3.22 -17.05 -1.24
CA TRP A 191 2.28 -17.23 -0.13
C TRP A 191 0.98 -17.91 -0.54
N THR A 192 0.15 -17.33 -1.39
CA THR A 192 -1.19 -17.86 -1.70
C THR A 192 -1.40 -18.00 -3.20
N VAL A 193 -1.99 -19.12 -3.60
CA VAL A 193 -2.33 -19.36 -5.00
C VAL A 193 -3.38 -18.35 -5.48
N GLY A 194 -3.12 -17.71 -6.62
CA GLY A 194 -4.06 -16.78 -7.27
C GLY A 194 -4.01 -15.34 -6.74
N ASP A 195 -3.09 -15.03 -5.83
CA ASP A 195 -2.89 -13.65 -5.38
C ASP A 195 -2.39 -12.76 -6.52
N ALA A 196 -3.09 -11.65 -6.78
CA ALA A 196 -2.80 -10.76 -7.92
C ALA A 196 -1.46 -10.02 -7.75
N THR A 197 -1.13 -9.57 -6.54
CA THR A 197 0.11 -8.88 -6.22
C THR A 197 1.31 -9.80 -6.48
N PHE A 198 1.23 -11.06 -6.01
CA PHE A 198 2.26 -12.06 -6.28
C PHE A 198 2.43 -12.30 -7.80
N GLN A 199 1.33 -12.38 -8.56
CA GLN A 199 1.42 -12.61 -9.99
C GLN A 199 2.21 -11.49 -10.70
N GLU A 200 2.01 -10.23 -10.31
CA GLU A 200 2.77 -9.12 -10.87
C GLU A 200 4.25 -9.16 -10.43
N ARG A 201 4.54 -9.43 -9.16
CA ARG A 201 5.93 -9.65 -8.69
C ARG A 201 6.61 -10.78 -9.45
N TRP A 202 5.90 -11.88 -9.67
CA TRP A 202 6.45 -13.02 -10.43
C TRP A 202 6.72 -12.69 -11.90
N LYS A 203 5.90 -11.86 -12.55
CA LYS A 203 6.23 -11.30 -13.87
C LYS A 203 7.56 -10.53 -13.80
N GLY A 204 7.75 -9.72 -12.77
CA GLY A 204 8.98 -8.97 -12.54
C GLY A 204 10.20 -9.88 -12.34
N TYR A 205 10.08 -10.93 -11.51
CA TYR A 205 11.18 -11.89 -11.32
C TYR A 205 11.57 -12.57 -12.64
N LYS A 206 10.60 -13.02 -13.43
CA LYS A 206 10.88 -13.62 -14.76
C LYS A 206 11.54 -12.62 -15.70
N SER A 207 11.01 -11.40 -15.78
CA SER A 207 11.59 -10.33 -16.60
C SER A 207 13.03 -10.01 -16.18
N GLY A 208 13.30 -9.92 -14.88
CA GLY A 208 14.64 -9.70 -14.34
C GLY A 208 15.63 -10.80 -14.73
N ILE A 209 15.22 -12.07 -14.66
CA ILE A 209 16.03 -13.21 -15.13
C ILE A 209 16.29 -13.13 -16.63
N GLU A 210 15.28 -12.82 -17.43
CA GLU A 210 15.42 -12.67 -18.88
C GLU A 210 16.42 -11.55 -19.22
N LYS A 211 16.31 -10.40 -18.56
CA LYS A 211 17.23 -9.26 -18.73
C LYS A 211 18.67 -9.64 -18.36
N TRP A 212 18.84 -10.29 -17.19
CA TRP A 212 20.17 -10.79 -16.78
C TRP A 212 20.78 -11.72 -17.81
N ASN A 213 20.03 -12.75 -18.22
CA ASN A 213 20.49 -13.78 -19.14
C ASN A 213 20.81 -13.23 -20.53
N ALA A 214 20.04 -12.25 -21.01
CA ALA A 214 20.33 -11.57 -22.27
C ALA A 214 21.64 -10.76 -22.22
N ALA A 215 21.92 -10.13 -21.07
CA ALA A 215 23.17 -9.38 -20.85
C ALA A 215 24.36 -10.30 -20.56
N ASN A 216 24.14 -11.51 -20.01
CA ASN A 216 25.17 -12.43 -19.53
C ASN A 216 25.01 -13.85 -20.12
N PRO A 217 25.13 -14.06 -21.45
CA PRO A 217 24.81 -15.34 -22.10
C PRO A 217 25.71 -16.51 -21.65
N SER A 218 26.89 -16.23 -21.11
CA SER A 218 27.82 -17.23 -20.59
C SER A 218 27.72 -17.46 -19.06
N ASP A 219 26.86 -16.71 -18.36
CA ASP A 219 26.71 -16.75 -16.90
C ASP A 219 25.23 -16.59 -16.52
N GLN A 220 24.40 -17.51 -16.98
CA GLN A 220 22.95 -17.45 -16.84
C GLN A 220 22.49 -17.75 -15.41
N ALA A 221 21.42 -17.08 -15.00
CA ALA A 221 20.69 -17.35 -13.77
C ALA A 221 19.38 -18.12 -14.09
N THR A 222 18.89 -18.86 -13.10
CA THR A 222 17.64 -19.61 -13.17
C THR A 222 16.74 -19.25 -11.99
N LEU A 223 15.43 -19.26 -12.23
CA LEU A 223 14.39 -19.10 -11.22
C LEU A 223 13.50 -20.35 -11.26
N SER A 224 13.25 -20.95 -10.10
CA SER A 224 12.30 -22.07 -10.02
C SER A 224 10.85 -21.61 -10.23
N ASP A 225 9.97 -22.56 -10.56
CA ASP A 225 8.53 -22.31 -10.38
C ASP A 225 8.23 -22.05 -8.90
N PRO A 226 7.16 -21.27 -8.59
CA PRO A 226 6.81 -20.96 -7.22
C PRO A 226 6.30 -22.19 -6.45
N VAL A 227 6.73 -22.31 -5.19
CA VAL A 227 6.15 -23.23 -4.22
C VAL A 227 5.46 -22.42 -3.13
N TYR A 228 4.22 -22.77 -2.82
CA TYR A 228 3.36 -21.96 -1.97
C TYR A 228 3.42 -22.35 -0.49
N ALA A 229 3.65 -21.38 0.38
CA ALA A 229 3.75 -21.53 1.83
C ALA A 229 2.49 -21.08 2.60
N ASN A 230 1.43 -20.67 1.93
CA ASN A 230 0.11 -20.34 2.50
C ASN A 230 0.16 -19.39 3.71
N THR A 231 0.98 -18.36 3.67
CA THR A 231 1.13 -17.38 4.78
C THR A 231 1.49 -18.00 6.15
N SER A 232 2.29 -19.05 6.14
CA SER A 232 2.61 -19.83 7.34
C SER A 232 4.11 -19.98 7.53
N SER A 233 4.64 -19.62 8.71
CA SER A 233 6.05 -19.83 9.06
C SER A 233 6.47 -21.30 9.01
N SER A 234 5.59 -22.22 9.43
CA SER A 234 5.89 -23.65 9.37
C SER A 234 5.97 -24.17 7.94
N GLU A 235 5.09 -23.69 7.04
CA GLU A 235 5.13 -24.03 5.63
C GLU A 235 6.34 -23.41 4.94
N GLY A 236 6.68 -22.16 5.24
CA GLY A 236 7.90 -21.52 4.73
C GLY A 236 9.17 -22.30 5.11
N ALA A 237 9.28 -22.74 6.36
CA ALA A 237 10.37 -23.60 6.80
C ALA A 237 10.41 -24.94 6.02
N ASN A 238 9.26 -25.56 5.78
CA ASN A 238 9.15 -26.83 5.04
C ASN A 238 9.54 -26.64 3.57
N VAL A 239 9.06 -25.59 2.92
CA VAL A 239 9.36 -25.27 1.51
C VAL A 239 10.86 -25.01 1.34
N THR A 240 11.46 -24.19 2.22
CA THR A 240 12.91 -23.94 2.22
C THR A 240 13.71 -25.23 2.35
N GLN A 241 13.34 -26.10 3.30
CA GLN A 241 14.01 -27.40 3.47
C GLN A 241 13.85 -28.29 2.23
N GLN A 242 12.67 -28.31 1.63
CA GLN A 242 12.40 -29.08 0.41
C GLN A 242 13.26 -28.60 -0.76
N PHE A 243 13.37 -27.30 -0.98
CA PHE A 243 14.22 -26.74 -2.02
C PHE A 243 15.65 -27.19 -1.88
N TYR A 244 16.25 -27.03 -0.69
CA TYR A 244 17.63 -27.40 -0.46
C TYR A 244 17.88 -28.91 -0.55
N ASN A 245 16.95 -29.74 -0.06
CA ASN A 245 17.07 -31.19 -0.16
C ASN A 245 16.96 -31.70 -1.61
N THR A 246 16.19 -30.98 -2.44
CA THR A 246 16.00 -31.31 -3.87
C THR A 246 17.16 -30.82 -4.72
N ASP A 247 17.69 -29.65 -4.37
CA ASP A 247 18.77 -29.00 -5.10
C ASP A 247 19.65 -28.16 -4.15
N ASN A 248 20.67 -28.78 -3.62
CA ASN A 248 21.62 -28.16 -2.68
C ASN A 248 22.60 -27.19 -3.35
N THR A 249 22.46 -26.94 -4.66
CA THR A 249 23.21 -25.91 -5.37
C THR A 249 22.49 -24.57 -5.41
N MET A 250 21.30 -24.47 -4.81
CA MET A 250 20.61 -23.20 -4.67
C MET A 250 21.51 -22.19 -3.95
N ASP A 251 21.55 -20.98 -4.44
CA ASP A 251 22.38 -19.88 -3.90
C ASP A 251 21.56 -18.63 -3.52
N ALA A 252 20.28 -18.62 -3.87
CA ALA A 252 19.32 -17.63 -3.39
C ALA A 252 17.91 -18.21 -3.19
N LEU A 253 17.15 -17.56 -2.31
CA LEU A 253 15.75 -17.81 -2.04
C LEU A 253 15.01 -16.46 -2.08
N ILE A 254 13.99 -16.35 -2.93
CA ILE A 254 13.01 -15.28 -2.85
C ILE A 254 11.81 -15.82 -2.08
N VAL A 255 11.43 -15.12 -1.01
CA VAL A 255 10.15 -15.31 -0.32
C VAL A 255 9.29 -14.10 -0.69
N ALA A 256 8.30 -14.33 -1.53
CA ALA A 256 7.65 -13.24 -2.28
C ALA A 256 6.69 -12.35 -1.47
N GLY A 257 6.63 -12.52 -0.15
CA GLY A 257 5.76 -11.79 0.78
C GLY A 257 4.85 -12.74 1.58
N GLY A 258 3.78 -12.23 2.10
CA GLY A 258 2.84 -13.01 2.91
C GLY A 258 2.81 -12.58 4.38
N GLY A 259 3.01 -11.29 4.63
CA GLY A 259 2.92 -10.69 5.96
C GLY A 259 4.10 -11.02 6.88
N GLY A 260 5.21 -11.47 6.33
CA GLY A 260 6.42 -11.84 7.09
C GLY A 260 6.44 -13.30 7.59
N ASP A 261 5.30 -13.94 7.77
CA ASP A 261 5.23 -15.29 8.36
C ASP A 261 6.00 -16.37 7.59
N PRO A 262 5.83 -16.56 6.27
CA PRO A 262 6.65 -17.51 5.52
C PRO A 262 8.14 -17.18 5.62
N LEU A 263 8.51 -15.91 5.51
CA LEU A 263 9.88 -15.43 5.56
C LEU A 263 10.56 -15.75 6.90
N VAL A 264 9.87 -15.50 8.02
CA VAL A 264 10.37 -15.87 9.37
C VAL A 264 10.68 -17.36 9.44
N GLY A 265 9.79 -18.20 8.89
CA GLY A 265 10.00 -19.65 8.81
C GLY A 265 11.21 -20.03 7.98
N SER A 266 11.34 -19.43 6.80
CA SER A 266 12.41 -19.71 5.83
C SER A 266 13.79 -19.29 6.37
N VAL A 267 13.91 -18.08 6.92
CA VAL A 267 15.15 -17.59 7.56
C VAL A 267 15.51 -18.49 8.75
N GLY A 268 14.52 -18.82 9.61
CA GLY A 268 14.72 -19.74 10.74
C GLY A 268 15.20 -21.12 10.30
N GLN A 269 14.67 -21.67 9.19
CA GLN A 269 15.07 -22.95 8.66
C GLN A 269 16.49 -22.92 8.07
N LEU A 270 16.86 -21.89 7.33
CA LEU A 270 18.24 -21.73 6.84
C LEU A 270 19.25 -21.67 8.01
N LYS A 271 18.88 -20.98 9.11
CA LYS A 271 19.70 -20.98 10.33
C LYS A 271 19.84 -22.36 10.95
N ASN A 272 18.76 -23.12 11.06
CA ASN A 272 18.78 -24.51 11.57
C ASN A 272 19.67 -25.42 10.73
N MET A 273 19.74 -25.17 9.42
CA MET A 273 20.56 -25.93 8.46
C MET A 273 22.02 -25.42 8.39
N ASN A 274 22.40 -24.38 9.14
CA ASN A 274 23.71 -23.71 9.06
C ASN A 274 24.01 -23.11 7.67
N LEU A 275 22.99 -22.54 7.03
CA LEU A 275 23.05 -21.94 5.71
C LEU A 275 22.90 -20.40 5.72
N THR A 276 22.73 -19.79 6.91
CA THR A 276 22.77 -18.33 7.09
C THR A 276 24.08 -17.77 6.51
N GLY A 277 23.98 -16.71 5.71
CA GLY A 277 25.13 -16.12 5.01
C GLY A 277 25.66 -16.93 3.82
N LYS A 278 25.05 -18.08 3.48
CA LYS A 278 25.42 -18.91 2.32
C LYS A 278 24.36 -18.88 1.22
N ILE A 279 23.11 -18.74 1.60
CA ILE A 279 21.95 -18.58 0.69
C ILE A 279 21.48 -17.14 0.83
N ARG A 280 21.43 -16.39 -0.27
CA ARG A 280 20.91 -15.04 -0.27
C ARG A 280 19.40 -15.07 -0.15
N VAL A 281 18.84 -14.43 0.86
CA VAL A 281 17.39 -14.32 1.03
C VAL A 281 16.94 -12.93 0.62
N ALA A 282 15.93 -12.85 -0.26
CA ALA A 282 15.29 -11.62 -0.64
C ALA A 282 13.78 -11.73 -0.42
N SER A 283 13.15 -10.62 -0.05
CA SER A 283 11.71 -10.55 0.21
C SER A 283 11.14 -9.15 -0.05
N THR A 284 9.84 -9.02 0.12
CA THR A 284 9.09 -7.76 0.16
C THR A 284 8.31 -7.69 1.47
N ASP A 285 8.14 -6.48 2.00
CA ASP A 285 7.57 -6.16 3.31
C ASP A 285 8.56 -6.43 4.46
N PHE A 286 9.16 -5.35 4.94
CA PHE A 286 10.27 -5.38 5.89
C PHE A 286 9.95 -6.21 7.15
N LEU A 287 10.86 -7.15 7.47
CA LEU A 287 10.82 -7.88 8.73
C LEU A 287 11.01 -6.94 9.92
N ASP A 288 10.33 -7.22 11.03
CA ASP A 288 10.49 -6.48 12.28
C ASP A 288 11.95 -6.48 12.82
N ASP A 289 12.70 -7.56 12.55
CA ASP A 289 14.10 -7.73 12.94
C ASP A 289 15.07 -7.61 11.75
N LEU A 290 14.66 -6.95 10.66
CA LEU A 290 15.44 -6.86 9.41
C LEU A 290 16.87 -6.37 9.63
N LYS A 291 17.07 -5.39 10.51
CA LYS A 291 18.40 -4.88 10.86
C LYS A 291 19.35 -5.98 11.36
N ASP A 292 18.88 -6.83 12.25
CA ASP A 292 19.64 -7.96 12.79
C ASP A 292 19.86 -9.04 11.73
N GLN A 293 18.86 -9.28 10.87
CA GLN A 293 18.98 -10.24 9.78
C GLN A 293 19.99 -9.79 8.73
N LEU A 294 20.03 -8.50 8.36
CA LEU A 294 21.05 -7.94 7.49
C LEU A 294 22.44 -8.03 8.12
N ALA A 295 22.57 -7.70 9.42
CA ALA A 295 23.83 -7.76 10.13
C ALA A 295 24.41 -9.18 10.23
N THR A 296 23.56 -10.21 10.29
CA THR A 296 23.97 -11.61 10.48
C THR A 296 23.99 -12.42 9.17
N GLY A 297 23.56 -11.84 8.05
CA GLY A 297 23.44 -12.52 6.76
C GLY A 297 22.21 -13.43 6.67
N GLY A 298 21.20 -13.28 7.53
CA GLY A 298 19.91 -13.94 7.45
C GLY A 298 19.09 -13.41 6.29
N MET A 299 19.18 -12.10 6.02
CA MET A 299 18.67 -11.44 4.82
C MET A 299 19.79 -10.87 3.98
N TYR A 300 19.62 -10.88 2.66
CA TYR A 300 20.52 -10.24 1.70
C TYR A 300 20.03 -8.88 1.26
N CYS A 301 18.74 -8.80 0.91
CA CYS A 301 18.04 -7.56 0.60
C CYS A 301 16.54 -7.73 0.82
N GLU A 302 15.87 -6.62 1.06
CA GLU A 302 14.42 -6.59 1.17
C GLU A 302 13.88 -5.29 0.57
N SER A 303 12.69 -5.34 0.00
CA SER A 303 11.94 -4.17 -0.43
C SER A 303 10.77 -3.92 0.51
N GLY A 304 10.41 -2.64 0.69
CA GLY A 304 9.32 -2.26 1.59
C GLY A 304 9.17 -0.75 1.68
N GLY A 305 8.71 -0.26 2.83
CA GLY A 305 8.69 1.17 3.12
C GLY A 305 7.64 2.00 2.37
N HIS A 306 6.63 1.35 1.81
CA HIS A 306 5.62 1.90 0.90
C HIS A 306 4.38 2.49 1.59
N PHE A 307 4.49 2.99 2.81
CA PHE A 307 3.33 3.52 3.57
C PHE A 307 2.88 4.93 3.14
N CYS A 308 3.43 5.49 2.05
CA CYS A 308 3.02 6.79 1.51
C CYS A 308 1.83 6.72 0.54
N ASP A 309 1.52 5.56 -0.02
CA ASP A 309 0.40 5.36 -0.94
C ASP A 309 -0.94 5.90 -0.42
N PRO A 310 -1.32 5.60 0.85
CA PRO A 310 -2.55 6.13 1.43
C PRO A 310 -2.59 7.66 1.52
N LEU A 311 -1.45 8.32 1.73
CA LEU A 311 -1.38 9.78 1.70
C LEU A 311 -1.78 10.33 0.33
N TYR A 312 -1.25 9.76 -0.75
CA TYR A 312 -1.54 10.23 -2.11
C TYR A 312 -2.98 9.94 -2.52
N SER A 313 -3.53 8.76 -2.17
CA SER A 313 -4.95 8.50 -2.30
C SER A 313 -5.81 9.52 -1.55
N PHE A 314 -5.44 9.86 -0.32
CA PHE A 314 -6.11 10.88 0.47
C PHE A 314 -6.03 12.25 -0.20
N LEU A 315 -4.87 12.65 -0.74
CA LEU A 315 -4.71 13.91 -1.46
C LEU A 315 -5.54 13.97 -2.74
N MET A 316 -5.66 12.87 -3.50
CA MET A 316 -6.54 12.78 -4.67
C MET A 316 -8.00 13.00 -4.28
N VAL A 317 -8.47 12.33 -3.22
CA VAL A 317 -9.84 12.49 -2.70
C VAL A 317 -10.07 13.91 -2.17
N TYR A 318 -9.12 14.44 -1.40
CA TYR A 318 -9.17 15.82 -0.90
C TYR A 318 -9.30 16.84 -2.04
N ALA A 319 -8.46 16.72 -3.07
CA ALA A 319 -8.50 17.59 -4.23
C ALA A 319 -9.84 17.52 -4.98
N ALA A 320 -10.41 16.32 -5.16
CA ALA A 320 -11.73 16.14 -5.75
C ALA A 320 -12.83 16.78 -4.89
N CYS A 321 -12.79 16.61 -3.56
CA CYS A 321 -13.71 17.28 -2.63
C CYS A 321 -13.61 18.81 -2.68
N LYS A 322 -12.45 19.35 -3.03
CA LYS A 322 -12.21 20.78 -3.25
C LYS A 322 -12.67 21.27 -4.64
N GLY A 323 -13.12 20.37 -5.50
CA GLY A 323 -13.55 20.70 -6.86
C GLY A 323 -12.42 20.84 -7.87
N SER A 324 -11.25 20.23 -7.62
CA SER A 324 -10.13 20.25 -8.56
C SER A 324 -10.46 19.45 -9.82
N GLU A 325 -10.52 20.12 -10.97
CA GLU A 325 -10.91 19.50 -12.24
C GLU A 325 -9.95 18.37 -12.67
N THR A 326 -8.67 18.43 -12.27
CA THR A 326 -7.67 17.41 -12.62
C THR A 326 -7.91 16.08 -11.93
N PHE A 327 -8.67 16.06 -10.82
CA PHE A 327 -8.99 14.85 -10.05
C PHE A 327 -10.47 14.40 -10.20
N MET A 328 -11.27 15.14 -10.96
CA MET A 328 -12.65 14.73 -11.22
C MET A 328 -12.70 13.49 -12.11
N PRO A 329 -13.50 12.45 -11.73
CA PRO A 329 -13.74 11.30 -12.58
C PRO A 329 -14.35 11.71 -13.93
N LYS A 330 -13.96 11.01 -15.00
CA LYS A 330 -14.49 11.21 -16.33
C LYS A 330 -15.05 9.88 -16.86
N SER A 331 -16.27 9.89 -17.35
CA SER A 331 -16.86 8.68 -17.94
C SER A 331 -16.01 8.14 -19.10
N GLY A 332 -15.74 6.85 -19.07
CA GLY A 332 -14.89 6.18 -20.04
C GLY A 332 -13.38 6.29 -19.73
N ASP A 333 -13.02 6.83 -18.56
CA ASP A 333 -11.65 6.88 -18.06
C ASP A 333 -11.58 6.12 -16.71
N PHE A 334 -10.72 5.13 -16.59
CA PHE A 334 -10.57 4.36 -15.34
C PHE A 334 -10.24 5.26 -14.14
N GLY A 335 -9.73 6.46 -14.38
CA GLY A 335 -9.32 7.39 -13.36
C GLY A 335 -7.81 7.56 -13.30
N LYS A 336 -7.34 8.04 -12.17
CA LYS A 336 -5.95 8.40 -11.96
C LYS A 336 -5.18 7.24 -11.34
N GLU A 337 -4.05 6.89 -11.94
CA GLU A 337 -3.15 5.86 -11.44
C GLU A 337 -1.82 6.49 -11.03
N ILE A 338 -1.43 6.31 -9.77
CA ILE A 338 -0.12 6.70 -9.25
C ILE A 338 0.62 5.45 -8.84
N LYS A 339 1.86 5.29 -9.35
CA LYS A 339 2.75 4.19 -9.00
C LYS A 339 3.88 4.67 -8.10
N PHE A 340 4.09 3.97 -7.00
CA PHE A 340 5.22 4.19 -6.11
C PHE A 340 6.34 3.18 -6.36
N PRO A 341 7.61 3.61 -6.34
CA PRO A 341 8.72 2.68 -6.20
C PRO A 341 8.75 2.10 -4.79
N TYR A 342 9.19 0.87 -4.66
CA TYR A 342 9.59 0.32 -3.37
C TYR A 342 10.90 0.93 -2.88
N VAL A 343 11.05 1.04 -1.56
CA VAL A 343 12.34 1.28 -0.93
C VAL A 343 13.07 -0.05 -0.82
N PHE A 344 14.32 -0.10 -1.27
CA PHE A 344 15.17 -1.29 -1.19
C PHE A 344 16.27 -1.08 -0.15
N VAL A 345 16.51 -2.09 0.69
CA VAL A 345 17.59 -2.11 1.65
C VAL A 345 18.38 -3.41 1.52
N SER A 346 19.69 -3.31 1.47
CA SER A 346 20.64 -4.42 1.35
C SER A 346 21.79 -4.34 2.39
N SER A 347 21.73 -3.36 3.26
CA SER A 347 22.71 -3.16 4.32
C SER A 347 22.07 -2.57 5.57
N VAL A 348 22.71 -2.81 6.72
CA VAL A 348 22.32 -2.20 8.01
C VAL A 348 22.24 -0.68 7.90
N LYS A 349 23.18 -0.07 7.19
CA LYS A 349 23.20 1.40 7.03
C LYS A 349 22.01 1.92 6.23
N GLU A 350 21.64 1.27 5.14
CA GLU A 350 20.45 1.66 4.35
C GLU A 350 19.17 1.51 5.17
N TYR A 351 19.07 0.46 5.99
CA TYR A 351 17.92 0.28 6.88
C TYR A 351 17.89 1.35 7.99
N GLU A 352 19.03 1.71 8.59
CA GLU A 352 19.12 2.83 9.54
C GLU A 352 18.72 4.17 8.91
N ASP A 353 19.13 4.41 7.66
CA ASP A 353 18.70 5.60 6.91
C ASP A 353 17.17 5.55 6.64
N TYR A 354 16.60 4.38 6.33
CA TYR A 354 15.15 4.22 6.21
C TYR A 354 14.43 4.51 7.54
N GLU A 355 14.85 3.87 8.64
CA GLU A 355 14.27 4.14 9.97
C GLU A 355 14.27 5.63 10.27
N LYS A 356 15.40 6.31 10.08
CA LYS A 356 15.54 7.73 10.35
C LYS A 356 14.62 8.60 9.49
N TYR A 357 14.69 8.46 8.17
CA TYR A 357 14.06 9.40 7.24
C TYR A 357 12.60 9.06 6.90
N PHE A 358 12.18 7.82 7.07
CA PHE A 358 10.81 7.41 6.79
C PHE A 358 9.96 7.19 8.05
N VAL A 359 10.56 6.62 9.12
CA VAL A 359 9.81 6.28 10.32
C VAL A 359 9.91 7.36 11.39
N ASP A 360 11.13 7.76 11.76
CA ASP A 360 11.35 8.72 12.85
C ASP A 360 11.03 10.17 12.45
N ASP A 361 11.57 10.62 11.31
CA ASP A 361 11.42 12.01 10.84
C ASP A 361 10.19 12.18 9.93
N ALA A 362 9.58 11.09 9.46
CA ALA A 362 8.58 11.00 8.40
C ALA A 362 9.08 11.49 7.02
N PRO A 363 8.60 10.91 5.90
CA PRO A 363 9.12 11.23 4.56
C PRO A 363 8.67 12.58 4.02
N TYR A 364 7.73 13.25 4.70
CA TYR A 364 7.23 14.58 4.34
C TYR A 364 7.08 15.47 5.57
N THR A 365 7.62 16.67 5.51
CA THR A 365 7.38 17.74 6.47
C THR A 365 5.97 18.31 6.32
N ASP A 366 5.52 19.12 7.29
CA ASP A 366 4.20 19.76 7.22
C ASP A 366 4.07 20.70 6.02
N ASP A 367 5.15 21.40 5.63
CA ASP A 367 5.12 22.30 4.48
C ASP A 367 5.15 21.54 3.16
N GLU A 368 5.86 20.41 3.07
CA GLU A 368 5.81 19.53 1.92
C GLU A 368 4.42 18.88 1.75
N MET A 369 3.73 18.51 2.83
CA MET A 369 2.36 18.00 2.75
C MET A 369 1.38 19.07 2.25
N LYS A 370 1.55 20.34 2.67
CA LYS A 370 0.76 21.46 2.13
C LYS A 370 1.04 21.68 0.64
N ASP A 371 2.30 21.59 0.23
CA ASP A 371 2.70 21.72 -1.17
C ASP A 371 2.10 20.59 -2.02
N LEU A 372 2.21 19.34 -1.58
CA LEU A 372 1.60 18.18 -2.24
C LEU A 372 0.09 18.36 -2.45
N ALA A 373 -0.62 18.91 -1.45
CA ALA A 373 -2.06 19.16 -1.53
C ALA A 373 -2.48 20.22 -2.57
N THR A 374 -1.53 20.99 -3.09
CA THR A 374 -1.76 22.00 -4.14
C THR A 374 -1.38 21.52 -5.55
N LYS A 375 -0.71 20.37 -5.66
CA LYS A 375 -0.23 19.83 -6.94
C LYS A 375 -1.39 19.32 -7.79
N ASP A 376 -1.22 19.46 -9.10
CA ASP A 376 -2.04 18.72 -10.06
C ASP A 376 -1.62 17.23 -10.10
N PHE A 377 -2.32 16.45 -10.89
CA PHE A 377 -2.10 15.01 -10.97
C PHE A 377 -0.68 14.66 -11.47
N ASP A 378 -0.18 15.32 -12.52
CA ASP A 378 1.11 15.01 -13.11
C ASP A 378 2.27 15.34 -12.13
N ALA A 379 2.13 16.43 -11.38
CA ALA A 379 3.09 16.81 -10.36
C ALA A 379 3.05 15.86 -9.14
N LEU A 380 1.88 15.29 -8.79
CA LEU A 380 1.80 14.24 -7.78
C LEU A 380 2.47 12.95 -8.25
N CYS A 381 2.25 12.52 -9.50
CA CYS A 381 2.95 11.35 -10.08
C CYS A 381 4.47 11.53 -9.99
N THR A 382 4.98 12.69 -10.43
CA THR A 382 6.42 12.98 -10.35
C THR A 382 6.96 12.92 -8.93
N SER A 383 6.19 13.43 -7.95
CA SER A 383 6.58 13.39 -6.53
C SER A 383 6.57 11.95 -5.99
N ALA A 384 5.63 11.10 -6.42
CA ALA A 384 5.58 9.68 -6.06
C ALA A 384 6.76 8.90 -6.64
N GLU A 385 7.02 9.06 -7.94
CA GLU A 385 8.09 8.36 -8.66
C GLU A 385 9.49 8.69 -8.12
N SER A 386 9.68 9.89 -7.57
CA SER A 386 10.97 10.32 -7.02
C SER A 386 11.23 9.84 -5.59
N LEU A 387 10.20 9.32 -4.89
CA LEU A 387 10.34 8.97 -3.48
C LEU A 387 11.37 7.86 -3.27
N SER A 388 12.39 8.17 -2.49
CA SER A 388 13.47 7.26 -2.09
C SER A 388 14.13 7.76 -0.81
N ILE A 389 14.95 6.93 -0.17
CA ILE A 389 15.75 7.37 0.99
C ILE A 389 16.61 8.58 0.63
N GLU A 390 17.25 8.56 -0.53
CA GLU A 390 18.13 9.65 -0.97
C GLU A 390 17.36 10.93 -1.31
N ASP A 391 16.14 10.81 -1.88
CA ASP A 391 15.26 11.95 -2.09
C ASP A 391 14.89 12.62 -0.76
N VAL A 392 14.42 11.85 0.21
CA VAL A 392 14.06 12.39 1.54
C VAL A 392 15.27 13.02 2.23
N LYS A 393 16.44 12.35 2.21
CA LYS A 393 17.68 12.91 2.75
C LYS A 393 18.02 14.25 2.12
N THR A 394 17.88 14.36 0.80
CA THR A 394 18.19 15.59 0.05
C THR A 394 17.21 16.72 0.39
N ARG A 395 15.92 16.41 0.51
CA ARG A 395 14.89 17.40 0.85
C ARG A 395 14.97 17.90 2.30
N HIS A 396 15.46 17.06 3.21
CA HIS A 396 15.55 17.35 4.65
C HIS A 396 16.98 17.74 5.11
N ALA A 397 17.92 17.98 4.17
CA ALA A 397 19.34 18.34 4.46
C ALA A 397 19.55 19.76 4.99
#